data_fdc929b5e36c8a646a52831c9357c8d3
#
_entry.id   fdc929b5e36c8a646a52831c9357c8d3
#
_cell.length_a   1.000
_cell.length_b   1.000
_cell.length_c   1.000
_cell.angle_alpha   90.00
_cell.angle_beta   90.00
_cell.angle_gamma   90.00
#
_symmetry.space_group_name_H-M   'P 1'
#
loop_
_entity.id
_entity.type
_entity.pdbx_description
1 polymer ?
#
loop_
_entity_poly.entity_id
_entity_poly.type
_entity_poly.pdbx_seq_one_letter_code
_entity_poly.pdbx_strand_id
1 'polypeptide(L)'
;MIESNKKTYYIWGQFSHTDFTSLNRLQKKVNDLFNGPDFIVHLTLSGPFYDLDEATIGGIEDLAVTNNMIEMTTNGYGIEDNIFQSFYVQIQMSSELINLKGRLDDLLNI
;
A
#
# COMPACT_ATOMS: atom_id res chain seq x y z
N MET A 1 16.83 23.77 19.48
CA MET A 1 16.30 22.41 19.52
C MET A 1 16.34 21.78 18.16
N ILE A 2 16.72 20.57 18.15
CA ILE A 2 16.89 19.86 16.90
C ILE A 2 15.57 19.27 16.45
N GLU A 3 15.25 19.55 15.24
CA GLU A 3 14.11 18.94 14.61
C GLU A 3 14.29 17.43 14.47
N SER A 4 13.28 16.71 14.75
CA SER A 4 13.33 15.27 14.60
C SER A 4 13.38 14.91 13.11
N ASN A 5 14.37 14.10 12.74
CA ASN A 5 14.51 13.59 11.40
C ASN A 5 13.85 12.21 11.25
N LYS A 6 12.79 11.96 12.01
CA LYS A 6 12.07 10.71 11.94
C LYS A 6 11.52 10.49 10.54
N LYS A 7 11.84 9.34 10.00
CA LYS A 7 11.29 8.90 8.74
C LYS A 7 9.93 8.25 8.98
N THR A 8 9.06 8.42 8.04
CA THR A 8 7.75 7.79 8.05
C THR A 8 7.76 6.60 7.13
N TYR A 9 7.31 5.46 7.61
CA TYR A 9 7.31 4.22 6.87
C TYR A 9 5.89 3.71 6.68
N TYR A 10 5.68 3.04 5.56
CA TYR A 10 4.44 2.36 5.22
C TYR A 10 4.76 0.98 4.68
N ILE A 11 3.85 0.05 4.87
CA ILE A 11 3.96 -1.27 4.26
C ILE A 11 3.05 -1.32 3.05
N TRP A 12 3.63 -1.61 1.90
CA TRP A 12 2.91 -1.67 0.65
C TRP A 12 2.72 -3.11 0.21
N GLY A 13 1.51 -3.43 -0.23
CA GLY A 13 1.26 -4.65 -0.98
C GLY A 13 1.60 -4.40 -2.44
N GLN A 14 2.31 -5.35 -3.03
CA GLN A 14 2.65 -5.31 -4.45
C GLN A 14 1.79 -6.30 -5.20
N PHE A 15 1.52 -5.98 -6.46
CA PHE A 15 0.70 -6.80 -7.33
C PHE A 15 1.55 -7.79 -8.11
N SER A 16 0.93 -8.85 -8.62
CA SER A 16 1.58 -9.75 -9.56
C SER A 16 2.04 -8.94 -10.78
N HIS A 17 3.01 -9.48 -11.53
CA HIS A 17 3.54 -8.79 -12.70
C HIS A 17 2.44 -8.40 -13.70
N THR A 18 1.52 -9.32 -13.96
CA THR A 18 0.42 -9.08 -14.90
C THR A 18 -0.50 -7.96 -14.42
N ASP A 19 -0.91 -8.01 -13.15
CA ASP A 19 -1.79 -7.01 -12.58
C ASP A 19 -1.09 -5.66 -12.46
N PHE A 20 0.16 -5.65 -12.06
CA PHE A 20 0.95 -4.43 -12.00
C PHE A 20 1.01 -3.75 -13.38
N THR A 21 1.26 -4.54 -14.43
CA THR A 21 1.34 -3.99 -15.79
C THR A 21 0.03 -3.33 -16.21
N SER A 22 -1.10 -3.98 -15.94
CA SER A 22 -2.42 -3.46 -16.27
C SER A 22 -2.74 -2.19 -15.50
N LEU A 23 -2.50 -2.20 -14.19
CA LEU A 23 -2.77 -1.04 -13.34
C LEU A 23 -1.85 0.13 -13.65
N ASN A 24 -0.59 -0.15 -13.95
CA ASN A 24 0.38 0.88 -14.32
C ASN A 24 0.00 1.55 -15.64
N ARG A 25 -0.54 0.79 -16.57
CA ARG A 25 -1.03 1.34 -17.84
C ARG A 25 -2.22 2.27 -17.61
N LEU A 26 -3.13 1.87 -16.73
CA LEU A 26 -4.27 2.72 -16.35
C LEU A 26 -3.79 4.00 -15.67
N GLN A 27 -2.84 3.89 -14.75
CA GLN A 27 -2.28 5.04 -14.05
C GLN A 27 -1.68 6.04 -15.03
N LYS A 28 -0.92 5.57 -16.01
CA LYS A 28 -0.30 6.44 -17.02
C LYS A 28 -1.33 7.18 -17.83
N LYS A 29 -2.41 6.50 -18.23
CA LYS A 29 -3.49 7.15 -18.97
C LYS A 29 -4.13 8.29 -18.18
N VAL A 30 -4.39 8.04 -16.91
CA VAL A 30 -4.99 9.04 -16.03
C VAL A 30 -4.01 10.20 -15.80
N ASN A 31 -2.76 9.90 -15.55
CA ASN A 31 -1.75 10.94 -15.33
C ASN A 31 -1.54 11.80 -16.56
N ASP A 32 -1.57 11.21 -17.74
CA ASP A 32 -1.46 11.97 -18.99
C ASP A 32 -2.62 12.93 -19.17
N LEU A 33 -3.83 12.52 -18.77
CA LEU A 33 -5.02 13.38 -18.87
C LEU A 33 -5.01 14.52 -17.87
N PHE A 34 -4.52 14.28 -16.66
CA PHE A 34 -4.59 15.23 -15.57
C PHE A 34 -3.25 15.82 -15.17
N ASN A 35 -2.21 15.47 -15.91
CA ASN A 35 -0.85 15.96 -15.65
C ASN A 35 -0.38 15.67 -14.23
N GLY A 36 -0.73 14.49 -13.74
CA GLY A 36 -0.38 14.05 -12.39
C GLY A 36 1.02 13.44 -12.31
N PRO A 37 1.54 13.26 -11.11
CA PRO A 37 2.85 12.63 -10.90
C PRO A 37 2.79 11.12 -11.15
N ASP A 38 3.93 10.56 -11.54
CA ASP A 38 4.07 9.12 -11.69
C ASP A 38 4.37 8.47 -10.33
N PHE A 39 3.61 7.44 -10.00
CA PHE A 39 3.81 6.64 -8.80
C PHE A 39 3.95 5.18 -9.18
N ILE A 40 4.62 4.42 -8.29
CA ILE A 40 4.56 2.97 -8.36
C ILE A 40 3.20 2.54 -7.83
N VAL A 41 2.45 1.81 -8.65
CA VAL A 41 1.14 1.31 -8.24
C VAL A 41 1.29 0.34 -7.08
N HIS A 42 0.59 0.59 -5.99
CA HIS A 42 0.67 -0.20 -4.78
C HIS A 42 -0.62 -0.11 -3.97
N LEU A 43 -0.74 -0.99 -3.00
CA LEU A 43 -1.77 -0.93 -1.99
C LEU A 43 -1.10 -0.68 -0.63
N THR A 44 -1.49 0.37 0.07
CA THR A 44 -0.97 0.61 1.41
C THR A 44 -1.69 -0.32 2.37
N LEU A 45 -0.94 -1.22 2.99
CA LEU A 45 -1.48 -2.20 3.93
C LEU A 45 -1.47 -1.70 5.37
N SER A 46 -0.41 -1.01 5.75
CA SER A 46 -0.27 -0.52 7.12
C SER A 46 0.68 0.66 7.20
N GLY A 47 0.55 1.44 8.24
CA GLY A 47 1.33 2.64 8.49
C GLY A 47 0.42 3.85 8.70
N PRO A 48 0.99 5.02 9.02
CA PRO A 48 2.43 5.26 9.17
C PRO A 48 3.01 4.68 10.46
N PHE A 49 4.28 4.34 10.40
CA PHE A 49 5.06 3.99 11.60
C PHE A 49 6.47 4.59 11.49
N TYR A 50 7.17 4.61 12.60
CA TYR A 50 8.40 5.40 12.68
C TYR A 50 9.63 4.59 13.09
N ASP A 51 9.43 3.45 13.72
CA ASP A 51 10.51 2.60 14.17
C ASP A 51 10.66 1.39 13.24
N LEU A 52 11.78 1.32 12.55
CA LEU A 52 12.07 0.23 11.63
C LEU A 52 13.34 -0.47 12.11
N ASP A 53 13.20 -1.28 13.14
CA ASP A 53 14.32 -2.08 13.67
C ASP A 53 14.36 -3.47 13.03
N GLU A 54 15.41 -4.24 13.38
CA GLU A 54 15.60 -5.57 12.79
C GLU A 54 14.46 -6.53 13.15
N ALA A 55 13.94 -6.44 14.35
CA ALA A 55 12.83 -7.29 14.78
C ALA A 55 11.57 -7.01 13.97
N THR A 56 11.29 -5.73 13.71
CA THR A 56 10.15 -5.31 12.89
C THR A 56 10.31 -5.81 11.45
N ILE A 57 11.49 -5.63 10.87
CA ILE A 57 11.78 -6.09 9.51
C ILE A 57 11.60 -7.61 9.43
N GLY A 58 12.16 -8.33 10.39
CA GLY A 58 12.03 -9.80 10.45
C GLY A 58 10.57 -10.25 10.55
N GLY A 59 9.78 -9.58 11.36
CA GLY A 59 8.36 -9.88 11.48
C GLY A 59 7.59 -9.62 10.19
N ILE A 60 7.90 -8.54 9.48
CA ILE A 60 7.28 -8.23 8.19
C ILE A 60 7.66 -9.32 7.17
N GLU A 61 8.92 -9.70 7.12
CA GLU A 61 9.39 -10.76 6.21
C GLU A 61 8.70 -12.09 6.50
N ASP A 62 8.55 -12.45 7.77
CA ASP A 62 7.87 -13.68 8.17
C ASP A 62 6.42 -13.67 7.72
N LEU A 63 5.71 -12.56 7.88
CA LEU A 63 4.34 -12.45 7.41
C LEU A 63 4.26 -12.56 5.90
N ALA A 64 5.20 -11.96 5.18
CA ALA A 64 5.24 -12.04 3.73
C ALA A 64 5.45 -13.46 3.23
N VAL A 65 6.33 -14.22 3.89
CA VAL A 65 6.65 -15.60 3.50
C VAL A 65 5.52 -16.56 3.86
N THR A 66 4.86 -16.36 4.99
CA THR A 66 3.84 -17.29 5.49
C THR A 66 2.46 -17.05 4.93
N ASN A 67 2.22 -15.89 4.30
CA ASN A 67 0.93 -15.60 3.69
C ASN A 67 0.97 -15.88 2.20
N ASN A 68 -0.08 -16.53 1.71
CA ASN A 68 -0.25 -16.75 0.29
C ASN A 68 -0.67 -15.43 -0.38
N MET A 69 -0.57 -15.41 -1.70
CA MET A 69 -1.13 -14.33 -2.49
C MET A 69 -2.61 -14.15 -2.17
N ILE A 70 -3.01 -12.92 -1.93
CA ILE A 70 -4.41 -12.59 -1.66
C ILE A 70 -5.02 -12.05 -2.92
N GLU A 71 -6.13 -12.65 -3.33
CA GLU A 71 -6.92 -12.13 -4.44
C GLU A 71 -7.81 -11.01 -3.92
N MET A 72 -7.87 -9.93 -4.68
CA MET A 72 -8.68 -8.77 -4.33
C MET A 72 -9.60 -8.42 -5.49
N THR A 73 -10.79 -7.94 -5.13
CA THR A 73 -11.77 -7.49 -6.10
C THR A 73 -11.84 -5.98 -6.06
N THR A 74 -11.79 -5.36 -7.22
CA THR A 74 -11.96 -3.90 -7.31
C THR A 74 -13.43 -3.55 -7.14
N ASN A 75 -13.68 -2.41 -6.53
CA ASN A 75 -15.02 -1.94 -6.21
C ASN A 75 -15.22 -0.49 -6.66
N GLY A 76 -14.83 -0.22 -7.90
CA GLY A 76 -15.00 1.11 -8.50
C GLY A 76 -13.81 2.01 -8.31
N TYR A 77 -13.99 3.26 -8.60
CA TYR A 77 -12.96 4.28 -8.58
C TYR A 77 -13.35 5.39 -7.63
N GLY A 78 -12.35 6.09 -7.12
CA GLY A 78 -12.55 7.25 -6.31
C GLY A 78 -11.68 8.41 -6.78
N ILE A 79 -12.15 9.62 -6.54
CA ILE A 79 -11.40 10.84 -6.82
C ILE A 79 -11.42 11.67 -5.55
N GLU A 80 -10.22 12.02 -5.08
CA GLU A 80 -10.05 12.87 -3.92
C GLU A 80 -9.27 14.11 -4.30
N ASP A 81 -9.61 15.22 -3.68
CA ASP A 81 -8.92 16.48 -3.92
C ASP A 81 -7.72 16.60 -2.99
N ASN A 82 -6.76 15.69 -3.18
CA ASN A 82 -5.51 15.77 -2.46
C ASN A 82 -4.39 15.18 -3.31
N ILE A 83 -3.16 15.49 -2.93
CA ILE A 83 -1.98 15.15 -3.72
C ILE A 83 -1.69 13.65 -3.75
N PHE A 84 -2.17 12.90 -2.74
CA PHE A 84 -1.84 11.48 -2.59
C PHE A 84 -2.93 10.54 -3.12
N GLN A 85 -4.16 11.04 -3.26
CA GLN A 85 -5.31 10.24 -3.63
C GLN A 85 -6.19 10.94 -4.65
N SER A 86 -5.57 11.64 -5.60
CA SER A 86 -6.33 12.35 -6.64
C SER A 86 -7.18 11.39 -7.45
N PHE A 87 -6.67 10.20 -7.70
CA PHE A 87 -7.41 9.15 -8.40
C PHE A 87 -6.96 7.81 -7.82
N TYR A 88 -7.92 6.96 -7.50
CA TYR A 88 -7.62 5.65 -6.96
C TYR A 88 -8.68 4.62 -7.35
N VAL A 89 -8.28 3.36 -7.29
CA VAL A 89 -9.19 2.23 -7.47
C VAL A 89 -9.55 1.69 -6.09
N GLN A 90 -10.83 1.57 -5.82
CA GLN A 90 -11.30 1.02 -4.56
C GLN A 90 -11.20 -0.49 -4.58
N ILE A 91 -10.79 -1.06 -3.45
CA ILE A 91 -10.67 -2.49 -3.25
C ILE A 91 -11.77 -2.94 -2.29
N GLN A 92 -12.45 -4.01 -2.65
CA GLN A 92 -13.41 -4.63 -1.75
C GLN A 92 -12.66 -5.31 -0.61
N MET A 93 -13.04 -4.99 0.63
CA MET A 93 -12.40 -5.59 1.79
C MET A 93 -12.82 -7.04 1.93
N SER A 94 -11.84 -7.94 2.01
CA SER A 94 -12.05 -9.36 2.27
C SER A 94 -11.60 -9.70 3.68
N SER A 95 -12.05 -10.83 4.21
CA SER A 95 -11.61 -11.29 5.52
C SER A 95 -10.10 -11.57 5.53
N GLU A 96 -9.55 -12.04 4.42
CA GLU A 96 -8.11 -12.29 4.30
C GLU A 96 -7.31 -10.99 4.38
N LEU A 97 -7.78 -9.95 3.69
CA LEU A 97 -7.11 -8.65 3.71
C LEU A 97 -7.21 -7.99 5.07
N ILE A 98 -8.38 -8.04 5.70
CA ILE A 98 -8.60 -7.53 7.05
C ILE A 98 -7.68 -8.24 8.05
N ASN A 99 -7.56 -9.55 7.94
CA ASN A 99 -6.70 -10.35 8.81
C ASN A 99 -5.22 -9.95 8.64
N LEU A 100 -4.75 -9.85 7.40
CA LEU A 100 -3.37 -9.46 7.14
C LEU A 100 -3.07 -8.06 7.69
N LYS A 101 -3.98 -7.12 7.44
CA LYS A 101 -3.83 -5.76 7.95
C LYS A 101 -3.77 -5.75 9.48
N GLY A 102 -4.64 -6.51 10.14
CA GLY A 102 -4.65 -6.60 11.59
C GLY A 102 -3.34 -7.14 12.15
N ARG A 103 -2.79 -8.16 11.51
CA ARG A 103 -1.50 -8.74 11.92
C ARG A 103 -0.35 -7.75 11.74
N LEU A 104 -0.37 -6.99 10.65
CA LEU A 104 0.64 -5.95 10.42
C LEU A 104 0.51 -4.82 11.44
N ASP A 105 -0.70 -4.36 11.70
CA ASP A 105 -0.94 -3.31 12.68
C ASP A 105 -0.46 -3.74 14.08
N ASP A 106 -0.72 -5.00 14.46
CA ASP A 106 -0.25 -5.55 15.74
C ASP A 106 1.27 -5.60 15.79
N LEU A 107 1.91 -6.04 14.71
CA LEU A 107 3.36 -6.10 14.62
C LEU A 107 3.99 -4.72 14.75
N LEU A 108 3.38 -3.73 14.15
CA LEU A 108 3.86 -2.35 14.16
C LEU A 108 3.39 -1.56 15.39
N ASN A 109 2.56 -2.16 16.20
CA ASN A 109 2.01 -1.55 17.41
C ASN A 109 1.20 -0.27 17.12
N ILE A 110 0.36 -0.34 16.14
CA ILE A 110 -0.48 0.79 15.72
C ILE A 110 -1.95 0.41 15.61
#